data_7e1b833c32b3dc3edc7eec0787e3ae2b
#
_entry.id   7e1b833c32b3dc3edc7eec0787e3ae2b
#
_cell.length_a   1.000
_cell.length_b   1.000
_cell.length_c   1.000
_cell.angle_alpha   90.00
_cell.angle_beta   90.00
_cell.angle_gamma   90.00
#
_symmetry.space_group_name_H-M   'P 1'
#
loop_
_entity.id
_entity.type
_entity.pdbx_description
1 polymer ?
#
loop_
_entity_poly.entity_id
_entity_poly.type
_entity_poly.pdbx_seq_one_letter_code
_entity_poly.pdbx_strand_id
1 'polypeptide(L)'
;TNTKGNSRLDIYTKMSVIACFYHNVYALPEIDGQLSLKLEHLAQKLGLDTENAHDAVADCIFLKEVMFAIKTIAPHFYEEMMQTTAKTDLLQHLYDDELHFMCNYIPRSKTTKYYPFCLVNNGLNESNNQFVFDLTNDPQELFNFTFNDLNDLLNSRNSPIKKMNIARTAASISSKTLLNDNIKLENVELYQERANALKQNLALQEKILEIMVDQTRSYPVGDYPEDQIYSGGFASGIDKDKMNKFHRADDFNEKNKILNSFEDERYKDFATRICGQIFPEQISSDQLLHCKNIVNDRFNNQGPWPDAQVYIDEGNELLSKNLDKNEKKLVNLAINSIKSSQSF
;
A
#
# COMPACT_ATOMS: atom_id res chain seq x y z
N THR A 1 10.54 2.14 -0.20
CA THR A 1 11.49 1.03 0.10
C THR A 1 12.53 1.00 -1.00
N ASN A 2 13.83 1.09 -0.64
CA ASN A 2 14.91 0.98 -1.61
C ASN A 2 15.00 -0.46 -2.11
N THR A 3 14.53 -0.71 -3.31
CA THR A 3 14.52 -2.04 -3.94
C THR A 3 15.84 -2.37 -4.63
N LYS A 4 16.85 -1.47 -4.56
CA LYS A 4 18.16 -1.62 -5.22
C LYS A 4 18.05 -1.99 -6.72
N GLY A 5 17.14 -1.35 -7.42
CA GLY A 5 16.86 -1.60 -8.84
C GLY A 5 15.89 -2.75 -9.14
N ASN A 6 15.39 -3.45 -8.10
CA ASN A 6 14.34 -4.45 -8.27
C ASN A 6 12.95 -3.78 -8.21
N SER A 7 12.00 -4.35 -8.92
CA SER A 7 10.59 -3.93 -8.88
C SER A 7 9.77 -4.84 -7.98
N ARG A 8 8.61 -4.34 -7.54
CA ARG A 8 7.66 -5.11 -6.73
C ARG A 8 6.36 -5.29 -7.48
N LEU A 9 5.86 -6.52 -7.52
CA LEU A 9 4.61 -6.88 -8.16
C LEU A 9 3.75 -7.71 -7.19
N ASP A 10 2.46 -7.39 -7.13
CA ASP A 10 1.48 -8.16 -6.38
C ASP A 10 0.70 -9.06 -7.35
N ILE A 11 0.99 -10.35 -7.32
CA ILE A 11 0.36 -11.35 -8.20
C ILE A 11 -1.12 -11.52 -7.89
N TYR A 12 -1.54 -11.44 -6.61
CA TYR A 12 -2.95 -11.53 -6.24
C TYR A 12 -3.80 -10.46 -6.97
N THR A 13 -3.27 -9.23 -7.02
CA THR A 13 -3.89 -8.13 -7.76
C THR A 13 -3.96 -8.43 -9.26
N LYS A 14 -2.89 -8.96 -9.86
CA LYS A 14 -2.86 -9.30 -11.30
C LYS A 14 -3.75 -10.50 -11.65
N MET A 15 -3.94 -11.43 -10.73
CA MET A 15 -4.90 -12.54 -10.92
C MET A 15 -6.35 -12.05 -11.06
N SER A 16 -6.69 -10.85 -10.59
CA SER A 16 -8.00 -10.24 -10.86
C SER A 16 -8.22 -9.97 -12.36
N VAL A 17 -7.16 -9.62 -13.09
CA VAL A 17 -7.22 -9.44 -14.56
C VAL A 17 -7.43 -10.79 -15.25
N ILE A 18 -6.68 -11.82 -14.83
CA ILE A 18 -6.86 -13.18 -15.34
C ILE A 18 -8.31 -13.65 -15.14
N ALA A 19 -8.85 -13.41 -13.96
CA ALA A 19 -10.21 -13.80 -13.60
C ALA A 19 -11.28 -13.04 -14.41
N CYS A 20 -11.02 -11.80 -14.82
CA CYS A 20 -11.95 -11.01 -15.65
C CYS A 20 -11.92 -11.41 -17.14
N PHE A 21 -10.74 -11.62 -17.69
CA PHE A 21 -10.58 -11.70 -19.17
C PHE A 21 -10.06 -13.02 -19.69
N TYR A 22 -9.36 -13.82 -18.88
CA TYR A 22 -8.69 -15.05 -19.34
C TYR A 22 -9.30 -16.34 -18.74
N HIS A 23 -10.45 -16.24 -18.07
CA HIS A 23 -11.09 -17.40 -17.42
C HIS A 23 -11.46 -18.54 -18.39
N ASN A 24 -11.63 -18.25 -19.68
CA ASN A 24 -11.89 -19.26 -20.71
C ASN A 24 -10.64 -20.07 -21.10
N VAL A 25 -9.44 -19.50 -20.92
CA VAL A 25 -8.16 -20.12 -21.28
C VAL A 25 -7.35 -20.54 -20.05
N TYR A 26 -7.67 -20.00 -18.89
CA TYR A 26 -7.07 -20.37 -17.61
C TYR A 26 -8.15 -20.80 -16.62
N ALA A 27 -8.22 -22.10 -16.37
CA ALA A 27 -9.17 -22.65 -15.41
C ALA A 27 -8.76 -22.27 -13.98
N LEU A 28 -9.36 -21.19 -13.45
CA LEU A 28 -9.14 -20.75 -12.08
C LEU A 28 -9.70 -21.77 -11.07
N PRO A 29 -9.09 -21.86 -9.87
CA PRO A 29 -9.61 -22.76 -8.82
C PRO A 29 -10.97 -22.28 -8.30
N GLU A 30 -11.86 -23.22 -8.10
CA GLU A 30 -13.14 -23.03 -7.42
C GLU A 30 -13.16 -23.88 -6.15
N ILE A 31 -13.52 -23.27 -5.05
CA ILE A 31 -13.71 -23.92 -3.75
C ILE A 31 -15.18 -23.75 -3.36
N ASP A 32 -15.87 -24.86 -3.16
CA ASP A 32 -17.31 -24.89 -2.90
C ASP A 32 -18.13 -24.14 -3.97
N GLY A 33 -17.75 -24.29 -5.24
CA GLY A 33 -18.39 -23.60 -6.37
C GLY A 33 -18.15 -22.10 -6.43
N GLN A 34 -17.12 -21.61 -5.75
CA GLN A 34 -16.78 -20.19 -5.70
C GLN A 34 -15.31 -19.96 -6.09
N LEU A 35 -15.08 -18.92 -6.91
CA LEU A 35 -13.76 -18.52 -7.36
C LEU A 35 -12.81 -18.23 -6.18
N SER A 36 -11.59 -18.76 -6.26
CA SER A 36 -10.53 -18.46 -5.30
C SER A 36 -9.23 -18.00 -5.99
N LEU A 37 -8.69 -16.88 -5.53
CA LEU A 37 -7.40 -16.36 -6.00
C LEU A 37 -6.29 -16.54 -4.96
N LYS A 38 -6.49 -17.40 -3.94
CA LYS A 38 -5.44 -17.71 -2.97
C LYS A 38 -4.31 -18.48 -3.67
N LEU A 39 -3.06 -18.13 -3.30
CA LEU A 39 -1.85 -18.72 -3.88
C LEU A 39 -1.84 -20.26 -3.77
N GLU A 40 -2.17 -20.77 -2.60
CA GLU A 40 -2.30 -22.21 -2.33
C GLU A 40 -3.24 -22.91 -3.33
N HIS A 41 -4.43 -22.34 -3.55
CA HIS A 41 -5.40 -22.92 -4.48
C HIS A 41 -4.97 -22.81 -5.93
N LEU A 42 -4.29 -21.71 -6.29
CA LEU A 42 -3.69 -21.54 -7.62
C LEU A 42 -2.58 -22.58 -7.86
N ALA A 43 -1.71 -22.81 -6.87
CA ALA A 43 -0.64 -23.80 -6.91
C ALA A 43 -1.21 -25.22 -7.04
N GLN A 44 -2.22 -25.56 -6.24
CA GLN A 44 -2.91 -26.85 -6.31
C GLN A 44 -3.56 -27.08 -7.69
N LYS A 45 -4.15 -26.03 -8.29
CA LYS A 45 -4.75 -26.09 -9.63
C LYS A 45 -3.69 -26.35 -10.72
N LEU A 46 -2.45 -25.91 -10.50
CA LEU A 46 -1.30 -26.19 -11.36
C LEU A 46 -0.68 -27.56 -11.12
N GLY A 47 -1.23 -28.35 -10.18
CA GLY A 47 -0.74 -29.70 -9.86
C GLY A 47 0.47 -29.71 -8.92
N LEU A 48 0.75 -28.61 -8.21
CA LEU A 48 1.84 -28.53 -7.26
C LEU A 48 1.42 -29.15 -5.91
N ASP A 49 2.39 -29.75 -5.22
CA ASP A 49 2.20 -30.21 -3.86
C ASP A 49 2.13 -28.99 -2.91
N THR A 50 1.03 -28.88 -2.15
CA THR A 50 0.76 -27.76 -1.25
C THR A 50 0.81 -28.15 0.23
N GLU A 51 1.37 -29.30 0.59
CA GLU A 51 1.52 -29.72 2.01
C GLU A 51 2.34 -28.71 2.83
N ASN A 52 3.28 -28.01 2.18
CA ASN A 52 4.11 -26.97 2.81
C ASN A 52 3.64 -25.54 2.46
N ALA A 53 2.37 -25.33 2.11
CA ALA A 53 1.82 -23.99 1.95
C ALA A 53 2.04 -23.18 3.24
N HIS A 54 2.35 -21.88 3.07
CA HIS A 54 2.80 -20.94 4.12
C HIS A 54 4.26 -21.08 4.58
N ASP A 55 5.04 -22.00 4.01
CA ASP A 55 6.49 -21.91 4.06
C ASP A 55 6.98 -20.88 3.02
N ALA A 56 7.90 -20.01 3.42
CA ALA A 56 8.35 -18.90 2.57
C ALA A 56 9.01 -19.38 1.25
N VAL A 57 9.71 -20.51 1.25
CA VAL A 57 10.33 -21.07 0.05
C VAL A 57 9.29 -21.71 -0.85
N ALA A 58 8.34 -22.46 -0.28
CA ALA A 58 7.25 -23.07 -1.02
C ALA A 58 6.38 -21.98 -1.69
N ASP A 59 6.03 -20.92 -0.98
CA ASP A 59 5.27 -19.80 -1.53
C ASP A 59 6.02 -19.08 -2.68
N CYS A 60 7.34 -18.95 -2.60
CA CYS A 60 8.15 -18.42 -3.71
C CYS A 60 8.11 -19.33 -4.95
N ILE A 61 8.12 -20.65 -4.75
CA ILE A 61 7.99 -21.63 -5.86
C ILE A 61 6.59 -21.52 -6.48
N PHE A 62 5.54 -21.45 -5.66
CA PHE A 62 4.17 -21.31 -6.14
C PHE A 62 3.98 -20.01 -6.94
N LEU A 63 4.49 -18.89 -6.45
CA LEU A 63 4.46 -17.61 -7.17
C LEU A 63 5.15 -17.70 -8.52
N LYS A 64 6.32 -18.33 -8.57
CA LYS A 64 7.07 -18.54 -9.81
C LYS A 64 6.26 -19.34 -10.83
N GLU A 65 5.65 -20.46 -10.43
CA GLU A 65 4.87 -21.31 -11.34
C GLU A 65 3.59 -20.61 -11.81
N VAL A 66 2.90 -19.85 -10.94
CA VAL A 66 1.77 -19.00 -11.34
C VAL A 66 2.20 -17.95 -12.37
N MET A 67 3.37 -17.33 -12.19
CA MET A 67 3.93 -16.36 -13.16
C MET A 67 4.21 -17.02 -14.52
N PHE A 68 4.77 -18.23 -14.55
CA PHE A 68 4.98 -18.97 -15.79
C PHE A 68 3.67 -19.36 -16.47
N ALA A 69 2.67 -19.74 -15.71
CA ALA A 69 1.34 -20.01 -16.25
C ALA A 69 0.74 -18.75 -16.92
N ILE A 70 0.81 -17.59 -16.26
CA ILE A 70 0.37 -16.31 -16.86
C ILE A 70 1.14 -16.03 -18.15
N LYS A 71 2.46 -16.17 -18.15
CA LYS A 71 3.28 -15.95 -19.34
C LYS A 71 2.88 -16.84 -20.53
N THR A 72 2.44 -18.05 -20.25
CA THR A 72 2.04 -19.02 -21.28
C THR A 72 0.67 -18.71 -21.89
N ILE A 73 -0.29 -18.30 -21.03
CA ILE A 73 -1.69 -18.14 -21.46
C ILE A 73 -2.03 -16.71 -21.91
N ALA A 74 -1.31 -15.70 -21.41
CA ALA A 74 -1.52 -14.29 -21.63
C ALA A 74 -0.17 -13.58 -21.82
N PRO A 75 0.58 -13.86 -22.90
CA PRO A 75 1.95 -13.41 -23.07
C PRO A 75 2.07 -11.88 -23.12
N HIS A 76 1.16 -11.19 -23.82
CA HIS A 76 1.19 -9.73 -23.88
C HIS A 76 0.78 -9.09 -22.55
N PHE A 77 -0.16 -9.69 -21.81
CA PHE A 77 -0.47 -9.25 -20.45
C PHE A 77 0.72 -9.46 -19.51
N TYR A 78 1.43 -10.57 -19.64
CA TYR A 78 2.65 -10.79 -18.86
C TYR A 78 3.71 -9.71 -19.12
N GLU A 79 3.91 -9.33 -20.39
CA GLU A 79 4.84 -8.25 -20.77
C GLU A 79 4.40 -6.90 -20.18
N GLU A 80 3.14 -6.51 -20.37
CA GLU A 80 2.58 -5.28 -19.78
C GLU A 80 2.74 -5.26 -18.26
N MET A 81 2.41 -6.36 -17.59
CA MET A 81 2.53 -6.52 -16.15
C MET A 81 3.98 -6.31 -15.67
N MET A 82 4.96 -6.82 -16.40
CA MET A 82 6.38 -6.67 -16.06
C MET A 82 6.92 -5.27 -16.35
N GLN A 83 6.44 -4.62 -17.41
CA GLN A 83 6.82 -3.27 -17.78
C GLN A 83 6.21 -2.19 -16.88
N THR A 84 5.06 -2.46 -16.23
CA THR A 84 4.34 -1.49 -15.38
C THR A 84 4.55 -1.71 -13.89
N THR A 85 5.68 -2.25 -13.49
CA THR A 85 6.01 -2.51 -12.07
C THR A 85 6.46 -1.28 -11.31
N ALA A 86 7.11 -0.32 -11.96
CA ALA A 86 7.46 0.97 -11.36
C ALA A 86 6.32 1.97 -11.54
N LYS A 87 6.17 2.87 -10.56
CA LYS A 87 5.14 3.92 -10.59
C LYS A 87 5.21 4.79 -11.85
N THR A 88 6.42 5.18 -12.25
CA THR A 88 6.66 6.02 -13.43
C THR A 88 6.24 5.31 -14.71
N ASP A 89 6.57 4.03 -14.80
CA ASP A 89 6.29 3.22 -15.99
C ASP A 89 4.79 2.94 -16.12
N LEU A 90 4.12 2.65 -14.98
CA LEU A 90 2.67 2.51 -14.95
C LEU A 90 1.98 3.82 -15.36
N LEU A 91 2.42 4.96 -14.83
CA LEU A 91 1.83 6.25 -15.17
C LEU A 91 2.00 6.58 -16.65
N GLN A 92 3.20 6.34 -17.20
CA GLN A 92 3.48 6.53 -18.62
C GLN A 92 2.59 5.62 -19.48
N HIS A 93 2.46 4.35 -19.10
CA HIS A 93 1.60 3.40 -19.80
C HIS A 93 0.11 3.82 -19.79
N LEU A 94 -0.39 4.31 -18.65
CA LEU A 94 -1.75 4.85 -18.53
C LEU A 94 -1.97 6.13 -19.36
N TYR A 95 -0.91 6.89 -19.61
CA TYR A 95 -0.95 8.10 -20.42
C TYR A 95 -0.89 7.79 -21.91
N ASP A 96 -0.04 6.85 -22.33
CA ASP A 96 0.20 6.50 -23.73
C ASP A 96 -0.96 5.71 -24.34
N ASP A 97 -1.56 4.80 -23.57
CA ASP A 97 -2.74 4.04 -23.97
C ASP A 97 -4.02 4.73 -23.48
N GLU A 98 -4.95 4.97 -24.37
CA GLU A 98 -6.14 5.79 -24.08
C GLU A 98 -7.26 5.02 -23.38
N LEU A 99 -7.26 3.69 -23.48
CA LEU A 99 -8.32 2.84 -22.95
C LEU A 99 -7.76 1.67 -22.17
N HIS A 100 -8.09 1.63 -20.91
CA HIS A 100 -7.74 0.57 -19.97
C HIS A 100 -8.99 -0.05 -19.34
N PHE A 101 -8.82 -1.24 -18.77
CA PHE A 101 -9.85 -1.90 -17.96
C PHE A 101 -9.34 -2.09 -16.54
N MET A 102 -10.10 -1.61 -15.57
CA MET A 102 -9.87 -1.88 -14.16
C MET A 102 -10.61 -3.15 -13.77
N CYS A 103 -9.89 -4.09 -13.18
CA CYS A 103 -10.39 -5.39 -12.76
C CYS A 103 -10.46 -5.48 -11.25
N ASN A 104 -11.56 -5.95 -10.72
CA ASN A 104 -11.76 -6.10 -9.30
C ASN A 104 -12.26 -7.51 -8.99
N TYR A 105 -11.52 -8.23 -8.14
CA TYR A 105 -12.05 -9.39 -7.47
C TYR A 105 -12.66 -8.97 -6.14
N ILE A 106 -13.90 -9.37 -5.89
CA ILE A 106 -14.64 -9.02 -4.68
C ILE A 106 -14.62 -10.25 -3.74
N PRO A 107 -13.71 -10.29 -2.73
CA PRO A 107 -13.51 -11.49 -1.91
C PRO A 107 -14.76 -11.94 -1.16
N ARG A 108 -15.63 -11.00 -0.78
CA ARG A 108 -16.86 -11.31 -0.02
C ARG A 108 -17.90 -12.08 -0.84
N SER A 109 -18.09 -11.73 -2.11
CA SER A 109 -19.00 -12.41 -3.04
C SER A 109 -18.29 -13.41 -3.94
N LYS A 110 -16.95 -13.43 -3.91
CA LYS A 110 -16.08 -14.23 -4.78
C LYS A 110 -16.42 -14.09 -6.28
N THR A 111 -16.74 -12.86 -6.67
CA THR A 111 -17.07 -12.48 -8.03
C THR A 111 -16.07 -11.48 -8.58
N THR A 112 -15.99 -11.39 -9.90
CA THR A 112 -15.18 -10.39 -10.60
C THR A 112 -16.06 -9.34 -11.26
N LYS A 113 -15.54 -8.11 -11.31
CA LYS A 113 -16.12 -7.01 -12.08
C LYS A 113 -15.00 -6.23 -12.75
N TYR A 114 -15.27 -5.70 -13.93
CA TYR A 114 -14.37 -4.77 -14.58
C TYR A 114 -15.14 -3.57 -15.13
N TYR A 115 -14.43 -2.49 -15.37
CA TYR A 115 -14.95 -1.32 -16.08
C TYR A 115 -13.85 -0.68 -16.92
N PRO A 116 -14.21 -0.13 -18.11
CA PRO A 116 -13.28 0.61 -18.95
C PRO A 116 -12.96 1.96 -18.30
N PHE A 117 -11.73 2.42 -18.40
CA PHE A 117 -11.34 3.72 -17.88
C PHE A 117 -10.23 4.36 -18.69
N CYS A 118 -10.10 5.67 -18.56
CA CYS A 118 -8.93 6.43 -19.01
C CYS A 118 -8.41 7.33 -17.91
N LEU A 119 -7.14 7.76 -18.05
CA LEU A 119 -6.55 8.76 -17.19
C LEU A 119 -7.19 10.13 -17.45
N VAL A 120 -7.53 10.88 -16.40
CA VAL A 120 -8.14 12.21 -16.53
C VAL A 120 -7.11 13.30 -16.79
N ASN A 121 -5.85 13.09 -16.46
CA ASN A 121 -4.82 14.11 -16.50
C ASN A 121 -4.38 14.49 -17.92
N ASN A 122 -4.15 15.79 -18.16
CA ASN A 122 -3.53 16.30 -19.37
C ASN A 122 -1.99 16.30 -19.36
N GLY A 123 -1.39 15.77 -18.31
CA GLY A 123 0.04 15.64 -18.14
C GLY A 123 0.44 14.71 -17.01
N LEU A 124 1.68 14.24 -17.05
CA LEU A 124 2.25 13.40 -16.02
C LEU A 124 2.48 14.22 -14.74
N ASN A 125 1.95 13.78 -13.63
CA ASN A 125 2.23 14.35 -12.32
C ASN A 125 2.80 13.30 -11.37
N GLU A 126 3.56 13.71 -10.38
CA GLU A 126 4.25 12.81 -9.46
C GLU A 126 3.36 12.31 -8.31
N SER A 127 2.09 12.69 -8.25
CA SER A 127 1.18 12.21 -7.22
C SER A 127 1.04 10.68 -7.26
N ASN A 128 0.97 10.07 -6.08
CA ASN A 128 0.67 8.64 -5.97
C ASN A 128 -0.79 8.32 -6.31
N ASN A 129 -1.67 9.31 -6.22
CA ASN A 129 -3.07 9.17 -6.57
C ASN A 129 -3.31 9.90 -7.89
N GLN A 130 -3.84 9.17 -8.86
CA GLN A 130 -4.30 9.70 -10.13
C GLN A 130 -5.82 9.66 -10.18
N PHE A 131 -6.44 10.54 -10.96
CA PHE A 131 -7.84 10.42 -11.27
C PHE A 131 -8.04 9.69 -12.59
N VAL A 132 -8.96 8.73 -12.58
CA VAL A 132 -9.39 7.97 -13.74
C VAL A 132 -10.89 8.14 -13.93
N PHE A 133 -11.34 8.16 -15.17
CA PHE A 133 -12.75 8.28 -15.53
C PHE A 133 -13.30 6.91 -15.96
N ASP A 134 -14.40 6.49 -15.36
CA ASP A 134 -15.15 5.28 -15.71
C ASP A 134 -15.96 5.53 -17.00
N LEU A 135 -15.46 5.00 -18.11
CA LEU A 135 -15.99 5.21 -19.46
C LEU A 135 -17.32 4.51 -19.72
N THR A 136 -17.88 3.78 -18.76
CA THR A 136 -19.28 3.36 -18.84
C THR A 136 -20.23 4.57 -18.78
N ASN A 137 -19.75 5.71 -18.25
CA ASN A 137 -20.44 7.00 -18.21
C ASN A 137 -20.00 7.89 -19.39
N ASP A 138 -20.85 8.84 -19.79
CA ASP A 138 -20.49 9.80 -20.82
C ASP A 138 -19.80 11.03 -20.21
N PRO A 139 -18.52 11.32 -20.54
CA PRO A 139 -17.83 12.49 -19.99
C PRO A 139 -18.43 13.82 -20.44
N GLN A 140 -19.19 13.87 -21.54
CA GLN A 140 -19.82 15.10 -22.02
C GLN A 140 -20.84 15.66 -21.03
N GLU A 141 -21.44 14.81 -20.20
CA GLU A 141 -22.33 15.23 -19.11
C GLU A 141 -21.65 16.19 -18.11
N LEU A 142 -20.33 16.10 -17.98
CA LEU A 142 -19.55 16.90 -17.02
C LEU A 142 -18.97 18.21 -17.63
N PHE A 143 -19.06 18.41 -18.95
CA PHE A 143 -18.38 19.52 -19.62
C PHE A 143 -18.82 20.91 -19.12
N ASN A 144 -20.08 21.02 -18.72
CA ASN A 144 -20.65 22.27 -18.22
C ASN A 144 -20.65 22.38 -16.69
N PHE A 145 -20.07 21.40 -15.95
CA PHE A 145 -20.04 21.43 -14.51
C PHE A 145 -19.14 22.56 -14.00
N THR A 146 -19.63 23.24 -12.97
CA THR A 146 -18.82 24.20 -12.21
C THR A 146 -17.81 23.46 -11.33
N PHE A 147 -16.87 24.18 -10.72
CA PHE A 147 -15.95 23.64 -9.73
C PHE A 147 -16.69 22.95 -8.56
N ASN A 148 -17.74 23.60 -8.05
CA ASN A 148 -18.53 23.03 -6.94
C ASN A 148 -19.27 21.76 -7.35
N ASP A 149 -19.89 21.72 -8.54
CA ASP A 149 -20.58 20.51 -9.04
C ASP A 149 -19.59 19.33 -9.15
N LEU A 150 -18.38 19.58 -9.66
CA LEU A 150 -17.34 18.56 -9.78
C LEU A 150 -16.83 18.11 -8.40
N ASN A 151 -16.65 19.03 -7.45
CA ASN A 151 -16.21 18.69 -6.11
C ASN A 151 -17.24 17.84 -5.38
N ASP A 152 -18.53 18.17 -5.50
CA ASP A 152 -19.64 17.38 -4.95
C ASP A 152 -19.73 16.00 -5.59
N LEU A 153 -19.58 15.93 -6.93
CA LEU A 153 -19.52 14.68 -7.66
C LEU A 153 -18.38 13.78 -7.22
N LEU A 154 -17.16 14.34 -7.08
CA LEU A 154 -15.97 13.61 -6.65
C LEU A 154 -16.11 13.01 -5.24
N ASN A 155 -16.90 13.65 -4.37
CA ASN A 155 -17.18 13.16 -3.02
C ASN A 155 -18.38 12.20 -2.97
N SER A 156 -19.10 12.01 -4.08
CA SER A 156 -20.22 11.09 -4.15
C SER A 156 -19.77 9.63 -4.32
N ARG A 157 -20.59 8.66 -3.83
CA ARG A 157 -20.33 7.23 -4.01
C ARG A 157 -20.42 6.77 -5.46
N ASN A 158 -21.22 7.47 -6.28
CA ASN A 158 -21.52 7.12 -7.67
C ASN A 158 -20.69 7.96 -8.66
N SER A 159 -19.62 8.62 -8.18
CA SER A 159 -18.76 9.40 -9.07
C SER A 159 -18.20 8.54 -10.20
N PRO A 160 -18.28 8.99 -11.47
CA PRO A 160 -17.56 8.35 -12.58
C PRO A 160 -16.06 8.62 -12.50
N ILE A 161 -15.61 9.61 -11.72
CA ILE A 161 -14.22 9.94 -11.50
C ILE A 161 -13.75 9.24 -10.22
N LYS A 162 -12.73 8.38 -10.34
CA LYS A 162 -12.23 7.55 -9.25
C LYS A 162 -10.76 7.82 -8.98
N LYS A 163 -10.33 7.67 -7.72
CA LYS A 163 -8.92 7.74 -7.34
C LYS A 163 -8.26 6.38 -7.55
N MET A 164 -7.16 6.36 -8.29
CA MET A 164 -6.31 5.21 -8.50
C MET A 164 -4.94 5.45 -7.85
N ASN A 165 -4.54 4.60 -6.92
CA ASN A 165 -3.21 4.68 -6.31
C ASN A 165 -2.19 3.93 -7.15
N ILE A 166 -1.34 4.66 -7.86
CA ILE A 166 -0.30 4.11 -8.75
C ILE A 166 1.00 3.72 -8.03
N ALA A 167 1.12 3.98 -6.74
CA ALA A 167 2.24 3.47 -5.93
C ALA A 167 2.05 2.00 -5.51
N ARG A 168 0.88 1.43 -5.80
CA ARG A 168 0.55 0.01 -5.59
C ARG A 168 0.39 -0.68 -6.94
N THR A 169 0.56 -1.99 -6.97
CA THR A 169 0.22 -2.80 -8.14
C THR A 169 -1.24 -2.55 -8.54
N ALA A 170 -1.45 -2.13 -9.78
CA ALA A 170 -2.80 -1.91 -10.31
C ALA A 170 -3.37 -3.21 -10.90
N ALA A 171 -4.65 -3.47 -10.64
CA ALA A 171 -5.40 -4.53 -11.30
C ALA A 171 -5.97 -4.02 -12.64
N SER A 172 -5.09 -3.51 -13.49
CA SER A 172 -5.48 -2.93 -14.79
C SER A 172 -4.75 -3.61 -15.94
N ILE A 173 -5.36 -3.50 -17.13
CA ILE A 173 -4.84 -3.97 -18.40
C ILE A 173 -5.29 -3.02 -19.51
N SER A 174 -4.42 -2.77 -20.51
CA SER A 174 -4.79 -1.95 -21.65
C SER A 174 -5.67 -2.72 -22.64
N SER A 175 -6.52 -2.00 -23.36
CA SER A 175 -7.33 -2.58 -24.45
C SER A 175 -6.44 -3.19 -25.54
N LYS A 176 -5.31 -2.55 -25.84
CA LYS A 176 -4.33 -3.00 -26.80
C LYS A 176 -3.76 -4.37 -26.44
N THR A 177 -3.40 -4.57 -25.18
CA THR A 177 -2.88 -5.86 -24.69
C THR A 177 -3.93 -6.96 -24.79
N LEU A 178 -5.20 -6.66 -24.41
CA LEU A 178 -6.30 -7.63 -24.56
C LEU A 178 -6.52 -8.03 -26.01
N LEU A 179 -6.49 -7.08 -26.94
CA LEU A 179 -6.63 -7.37 -28.38
C LEU A 179 -5.44 -8.18 -28.92
N ASN A 180 -4.24 -7.90 -28.48
CA ASN A 180 -3.04 -8.67 -28.86
C ASN A 180 -3.08 -10.11 -28.34
N ASP A 181 -3.69 -10.34 -27.17
CA ASP A 181 -3.97 -11.68 -26.62
C ASP A 181 -5.26 -12.31 -27.21
N ASN A 182 -5.84 -11.72 -28.28
CA ASN A 182 -7.06 -12.16 -28.96
C ASN A 182 -8.31 -12.20 -28.07
N ILE A 183 -8.37 -11.37 -27.06
CA ILE A 183 -9.57 -11.21 -26.22
C ILE A 183 -10.56 -10.28 -26.93
N LYS A 184 -11.78 -10.77 -27.13
CA LYS A 184 -12.87 -9.97 -27.70
C LYS A 184 -13.39 -8.96 -26.68
N LEU A 185 -13.43 -7.70 -27.07
CA LEU A 185 -13.95 -6.60 -26.27
C LEU A 185 -15.23 -6.06 -26.91
N GLU A 186 -16.19 -5.70 -26.08
CA GLU A 186 -17.42 -5.05 -26.49
C GLU A 186 -17.32 -3.52 -26.32
N ASN A 187 -17.98 -2.78 -27.19
CA ASN A 187 -18.12 -1.31 -27.12
C ASN A 187 -16.77 -0.53 -27.09
N VAL A 188 -15.72 -1.08 -27.69
CA VAL A 188 -14.37 -0.46 -27.70
C VAL A 188 -14.41 0.92 -28.36
N GLU A 189 -15.09 1.03 -29.52
CA GLU A 189 -15.20 2.28 -30.26
C GLU A 189 -15.90 3.37 -29.39
N LEU A 190 -16.99 3.01 -28.71
CA LEU A 190 -17.71 3.95 -27.82
C LEU A 190 -16.81 4.44 -26.68
N TYR A 191 -16.07 3.52 -26.04
CA TYR A 191 -15.17 3.88 -24.94
C TYR A 191 -13.99 4.72 -25.44
N GLN A 192 -13.49 4.45 -26.62
CA GLN A 192 -12.44 5.24 -27.25
C GLN A 192 -12.92 6.66 -27.60
N GLU A 193 -14.13 6.80 -28.14
CA GLU A 193 -14.76 8.11 -28.40
C GLU A 193 -14.90 8.93 -27.12
N ARG A 194 -15.36 8.31 -26.02
CA ARG A 194 -15.49 8.94 -24.71
C ARG A 194 -14.13 9.35 -24.13
N ALA A 195 -13.11 8.48 -24.23
CA ALA A 195 -11.76 8.81 -23.79
C ALA A 195 -11.20 10.01 -24.56
N ASN A 196 -11.38 10.03 -25.88
CA ASN A 196 -10.96 11.14 -26.74
C ASN A 196 -11.70 12.44 -26.40
N ALA A 197 -13.01 12.38 -26.16
CA ALA A 197 -13.80 13.55 -25.77
C ALA A 197 -13.30 14.14 -24.43
N LEU A 198 -12.95 13.30 -23.46
CA LEU A 198 -12.37 13.73 -22.20
C LEU A 198 -10.98 14.36 -22.41
N LYS A 199 -10.10 13.72 -23.19
CA LYS A 199 -8.75 14.22 -23.50
C LYS A 199 -8.77 15.58 -24.22
N GLN A 200 -9.76 15.84 -25.06
CA GLN A 200 -9.88 17.11 -25.78
C GLN A 200 -10.41 18.25 -24.91
N ASN A 201 -11.09 17.94 -23.79
CA ASN A 201 -11.62 18.96 -22.89
C ASN A 201 -10.62 19.33 -21.78
N LEU A 202 -9.62 20.15 -22.14
CA LEU A 202 -8.58 20.61 -21.21
C LEU A 202 -9.16 21.38 -20.02
N ALA A 203 -10.22 22.19 -20.24
CA ALA A 203 -10.83 22.96 -19.16
C ALA A 203 -11.44 22.07 -18.05
N LEU A 204 -12.07 20.93 -18.43
CA LEU A 204 -12.56 19.97 -17.45
C LEU A 204 -11.41 19.28 -16.70
N GLN A 205 -10.35 18.89 -17.42
CA GLN A 205 -9.18 18.26 -16.82
C GLN A 205 -8.49 19.17 -15.81
N GLU A 206 -8.33 20.46 -16.15
CA GLU A 206 -7.74 21.47 -15.27
C GLU A 206 -8.56 21.64 -13.98
N LYS A 207 -9.88 21.76 -14.07
CA LYS A 207 -10.76 21.83 -12.90
C LYS A 207 -10.62 20.59 -11.99
N ILE A 208 -10.58 19.39 -12.58
CA ILE A 208 -10.43 18.14 -11.81
C ILE A 208 -9.07 18.08 -11.12
N LEU A 209 -7.99 18.51 -11.79
CA LEU A 209 -6.65 18.59 -11.22
C LEU A 209 -6.56 19.60 -10.08
N GLU A 210 -7.20 20.75 -10.22
CA GLU A 210 -7.26 21.78 -9.17
C GLU A 210 -7.94 21.23 -7.90
N ILE A 211 -9.09 20.56 -8.05
CA ILE A 211 -9.75 19.87 -6.93
C ILE A 211 -8.86 18.78 -6.32
N MET A 212 -8.11 18.06 -7.14
CA MET A 212 -7.17 17.02 -6.67
C MET A 212 -6.06 17.61 -5.80
N VAL A 213 -5.52 18.75 -6.17
CA VAL A 213 -4.50 19.46 -5.39
C VAL A 213 -5.08 19.95 -4.07
N ASP A 214 -6.27 20.54 -4.11
CA ASP A 214 -6.97 21.08 -2.93
C ASP A 214 -7.35 19.98 -1.93
N GLN A 215 -7.71 18.79 -2.42
CA GLN A 215 -8.01 17.61 -1.59
C GLN A 215 -6.76 16.88 -1.07
N THR A 216 -5.54 17.34 -1.39
CA THR A 216 -4.32 16.74 -0.87
C THR A 216 -4.27 16.99 0.65
N ARG A 217 -4.48 15.93 1.44
CA ARG A 217 -4.47 16.02 2.90
C ARG A 217 -3.10 16.49 3.37
N SER A 218 -3.03 17.66 3.98
CA SER A 218 -1.93 17.98 4.88
C SER A 218 -2.15 17.15 6.17
N TYR A 219 -1.29 16.21 6.45
CA TYR A 219 -1.29 15.58 7.76
C TYR A 219 -0.73 16.58 8.76
N PRO A 220 -1.46 16.95 9.83
CA PRO A 220 -0.89 17.79 10.87
C PRO A 220 0.36 17.10 11.42
N VAL A 221 1.37 17.91 11.72
CA VAL A 221 2.58 17.40 12.38
C VAL A 221 2.15 16.91 13.76
N GLY A 222 2.38 15.63 14.05
CA GLY A 222 2.05 15.06 15.34
C GLY A 222 2.89 15.66 16.47
N ASP A 223 2.42 15.55 17.70
CA ASP A 223 3.13 16.09 18.88
C ASP A 223 4.34 15.24 19.27
N TYR A 224 4.39 14.00 18.84
CA TYR A 224 5.43 13.05 19.21
C TYR A 224 6.40 12.78 18.06
N PRO A 225 7.71 12.63 18.32
CA PRO A 225 8.69 12.31 17.28
C PRO A 225 8.33 11.09 16.42
N GLU A 226 7.66 10.09 17.02
CA GLU A 226 7.19 8.88 16.34
C GLU A 226 6.13 9.19 15.28
N ASP A 227 5.20 10.09 15.58
CA ASP A 227 4.14 10.51 14.67
C ASP A 227 4.70 11.40 13.54
N GLN A 228 5.81 12.08 13.82
CA GLN A 228 6.47 12.96 12.87
C GLN A 228 7.35 12.22 11.84
N ILE A 229 7.50 10.91 11.90
CA ILE A 229 8.32 10.14 10.94
C ILE A 229 7.85 10.39 9.49
N TYR A 230 6.55 10.54 9.28
CA TYR A 230 5.96 10.77 7.96
C TYR A 230 5.49 12.22 7.75
N SER A 231 5.00 12.89 8.78
CA SER A 231 4.45 14.25 8.69
C SER A 231 5.49 15.34 8.83
N GLY A 232 6.60 15.07 9.51
CA GLY A 232 7.71 16.00 9.73
C GLY A 232 8.77 16.03 8.62
N GLY A 233 8.50 15.42 7.46
CA GLY A 233 9.45 15.33 6.35
C GLY A 233 10.45 14.16 6.49
N PHE A 234 11.10 13.85 5.39
CA PHE A 234 12.12 12.79 5.36
C PHE A 234 13.49 13.30 5.85
N ALA A 235 14.27 12.37 6.42
CA ALA A 235 15.65 12.67 6.80
C ALA A 235 16.48 13.22 5.64
N SER A 236 17.31 14.23 5.92
CA SER A 236 18.31 14.74 4.98
C SER A 236 19.31 13.64 4.59
N GLY A 237 20.03 13.82 3.47
CA GLY A 237 21.11 12.91 3.10
C GLY A 237 22.18 12.81 4.20
N ILE A 238 22.47 13.95 4.84
CA ILE A 238 23.45 14.05 5.93
C ILE A 238 23.00 13.21 7.14
N ASP A 239 21.75 13.35 7.57
CA ASP A 239 21.24 12.58 8.72
C ASP A 239 21.07 11.10 8.41
N LYS A 240 20.76 10.72 7.17
CA LYS A 240 20.78 9.33 6.73
C LYS A 240 22.18 8.68 6.87
N ASP A 241 23.23 9.42 6.49
CA ASP A 241 24.61 8.94 6.65
C ASP A 241 24.98 8.82 8.12
N LYS A 242 24.55 9.77 8.97
CA LYS A 242 24.73 9.71 10.43
C LYS A 242 24.00 8.51 11.05
N MET A 243 22.75 8.23 10.63
CA MET A 243 22.03 7.02 11.06
C MET A 243 22.80 5.75 10.75
N ASN A 244 23.33 5.63 9.51
CA ASN A 244 24.11 4.46 9.12
C ASN A 244 25.37 4.30 9.95
N LYS A 245 26.07 5.40 10.28
CA LYS A 245 27.24 5.40 11.14
C LYS A 245 26.86 5.04 12.59
N PHE A 246 25.77 5.61 13.10
CA PHE A 246 25.27 5.34 14.44
C PHE A 246 24.92 3.86 14.65
N HIS A 247 24.30 3.21 13.66
CA HIS A 247 23.99 1.78 13.73
C HIS A 247 25.24 0.88 13.68
N ARG A 248 26.32 1.33 13.02
CA ARG A 248 27.57 0.57 12.92
C ARG A 248 28.53 0.77 14.10
N ALA A 249 28.37 1.87 14.84
CA ALA A 249 29.18 2.13 16.01
C ALA A 249 28.86 1.12 17.13
N ASP A 250 29.86 0.56 17.78
CA ASP A 250 29.70 -0.45 18.83
C ASP A 250 29.84 0.14 20.24
N ASP A 251 30.58 1.23 20.40
CA ASP A 251 30.81 1.86 21.70
C ASP A 251 30.00 3.13 21.93
N PHE A 252 29.82 3.47 23.21
CA PHE A 252 29.05 4.64 23.62
C PHE A 252 29.64 5.96 23.13
N ASN A 253 30.98 6.13 23.19
CA ASN A 253 31.59 7.42 22.85
C ASN A 253 31.39 7.77 21.39
N GLU A 254 31.52 6.79 20.50
CA GLU A 254 31.23 6.96 19.06
C GLU A 254 29.75 7.26 18.82
N LYS A 255 28.84 6.46 19.42
CA LYS A 255 27.40 6.72 19.32
C LYS A 255 27.02 8.10 19.85
N ASN A 256 27.53 8.51 20.99
CA ASN A 256 27.25 9.81 21.61
C ASN A 256 27.75 10.99 20.77
N LYS A 257 28.91 10.83 20.13
CA LYS A 257 29.41 11.84 19.16
C LYS A 257 28.48 12.01 17.97
N ILE A 258 27.99 10.89 17.41
CA ILE A 258 27.08 10.91 16.28
C ILE A 258 25.71 11.44 16.71
N LEU A 259 25.18 11.02 17.86
CA LEU A 259 23.94 11.50 18.45
C LEU A 259 23.90 13.03 18.51
N ASN A 260 24.96 13.65 19.04
CA ASN A 260 25.04 15.11 19.16
C ASN A 260 25.27 15.84 17.82
N SER A 261 25.50 15.11 16.74
CA SER A 261 25.70 15.68 15.40
C SER A 261 24.44 15.69 14.53
N PHE A 262 23.36 15.02 14.91
CA PHE A 262 22.11 15.04 14.14
C PHE A 262 21.58 16.48 14.00
N GLU A 263 21.12 16.82 12.80
CA GLU A 263 20.52 18.11 12.51
C GLU A 263 19.02 18.16 12.85
N ASP A 264 18.36 17.03 12.71
CA ASP A 264 16.95 16.85 13.03
C ASP A 264 16.78 16.33 14.46
N GLU A 265 16.09 17.11 15.28
CA GLU A 265 15.87 16.79 16.71
C GLU A 265 15.13 15.47 16.91
N ARG A 266 14.32 15.02 15.98
CA ARG A 266 13.64 13.71 16.05
C ARG A 266 14.66 12.57 16.09
N TYR A 267 15.66 12.61 15.24
CA TYR A 267 16.69 11.57 15.16
C TYR A 267 17.66 11.63 16.34
N LYS A 268 17.90 12.83 16.85
CA LYS A 268 18.64 13.01 18.09
C LYS A 268 17.91 12.40 19.28
N ASP A 269 16.58 12.62 19.38
CA ASP A 269 15.75 12.01 20.41
C ASP A 269 15.76 10.47 20.33
N PHE A 270 15.53 9.91 19.13
CA PHE A 270 15.60 8.46 18.93
C PHE A 270 16.98 7.88 19.29
N ALA A 271 18.06 8.54 18.88
CA ALA A 271 19.42 8.11 19.20
C ALA A 271 19.68 8.17 20.71
N THR A 272 19.16 9.20 21.40
CA THR A 272 19.24 9.32 22.86
C THR A 272 18.54 8.15 23.56
N ARG A 273 17.32 7.79 23.11
CA ARG A 273 16.58 6.65 23.67
C ARG A 273 17.30 5.33 23.46
N ILE A 274 17.88 5.11 22.27
CA ILE A 274 18.67 3.91 21.97
C ILE A 274 19.91 3.85 22.88
N CYS A 275 20.63 4.97 23.04
CA CYS A 275 21.77 5.02 23.96
C CYS A 275 21.35 4.79 25.42
N GLY A 276 20.23 5.36 25.86
CA GLY A 276 19.69 5.15 27.20
C GLY A 276 19.32 3.70 27.48
N GLN A 277 18.87 2.97 26.47
CA GLN A 277 18.54 1.55 26.60
C GLN A 277 19.80 0.65 26.59
N ILE A 278 20.79 0.95 25.75
CA ILE A 278 21.96 0.08 25.56
C ILE A 278 23.05 0.41 26.57
N PHE A 279 23.22 1.69 26.93
CA PHE A 279 24.31 2.20 27.77
C PHE A 279 23.82 3.06 28.95
N PRO A 280 22.87 2.57 29.78
CA PRO A 280 22.23 3.37 30.83
C PRO A 280 23.24 3.95 31.84
N GLU A 281 24.35 3.28 32.07
CA GLU A 281 25.42 3.73 33.01
C GLU A 281 26.40 4.76 32.42
N GLN A 282 26.34 4.99 31.09
CA GLN A 282 27.29 5.86 30.38
C GLN A 282 26.65 7.12 29.85
N ILE A 283 25.32 7.12 29.64
CA ILE A 283 24.57 8.29 29.23
C ILE A 283 24.44 9.32 30.38
N SER A 284 24.31 10.60 30.07
CA SER A 284 24.15 11.61 31.13
C SER A 284 22.87 11.41 31.93
N SER A 285 22.89 11.84 33.20
CA SER A 285 21.71 11.74 34.07
C SER A 285 20.47 12.44 33.51
N ASP A 286 20.64 13.56 32.83
CA ASP A 286 19.55 14.31 32.22
C ASP A 286 18.95 13.57 31.03
N GLN A 287 19.79 12.97 30.18
CA GLN A 287 19.34 12.16 29.06
C GLN A 287 18.66 10.87 29.54
N LEU A 288 19.19 10.24 30.58
CA LEU A 288 18.54 9.04 31.17
C LEU A 288 17.19 9.38 31.78
N LEU A 289 17.08 10.53 32.48
CA LEU A 289 15.83 11.02 33.02
C LEU A 289 14.81 11.33 31.89
N HIS A 290 15.27 11.94 30.80
CA HIS A 290 14.45 12.17 29.62
C HIS A 290 13.89 10.85 29.07
N CYS A 291 14.72 9.83 28.89
CA CYS A 291 14.27 8.51 28.44
C CYS A 291 13.23 7.88 29.38
N LYS A 292 13.45 7.98 30.70
CA LYS A 292 12.51 7.46 31.70
C LYS A 292 11.17 8.21 31.65
N ASN A 293 11.21 9.53 31.51
CA ASN A 293 10.01 10.36 31.44
C ASN A 293 9.18 10.00 30.18
N ILE A 294 9.84 9.77 29.03
CA ILE A 294 9.15 9.33 27.82
C ILE A 294 8.45 7.98 28.04
N VAL A 295 9.16 6.99 28.58
CA VAL A 295 8.57 5.68 28.86
C VAL A 295 7.38 5.82 29.80
N ASN A 296 7.57 6.56 30.93
CA ASN A 296 6.51 6.77 31.89
C ASN A 296 5.28 7.48 31.31
N ASP A 297 5.51 8.50 30.47
CA ASP A 297 4.43 9.20 29.77
C ASP A 297 3.66 8.27 28.83
N ARG A 298 4.38 7.44 28.04
CA ARG A 298 3.77 6.50 27.10
C ARG A 298 2.97 5.38 27.77
N PHE A 299 3.38 4.95 28.96
CA PHE A 299 2.70 3.89 29.70
C PHE A 299 1.51 4.39 30.52
N ASN A 300 1.58 5.60 31.06
CA ASN A 300 0.61 6.06 32.06
C ASN A 300 -0.34 7.14 31.55
N ASN A 301 -0.05 7.77 30.42
CA ASN A 301 -0.89 8.81 29.84
C ASN A 301 -1.50 8.39 28.51
N GLN A 302 -2.77 8.76 28.33
CA GLN A 302 -3.46 8.55 27.07
C GLN A 302 -2.87 9.47 25.99
N GLY A 303 -2.34 8.87 24.92
CA GLY A 303 -1.84 9.55 23.72
C GLY A 303 -2.60 9.09 22.49
N PRO A 304 -1.96 9.08 21.32
CA PRO A 304 -2.49 8.41 20.13
C PRO A 304 -2.62 6.89 20.27
N TRP A 305 -2.01 6.33 21.32
CA TRP A 305 -2.08 4.93 21.74
C TRP A 305 -2.84 4.83 23.08
N PRO A 306 -3.44 3.67 23.37
CA PRO A 306 -4.00 3.38 24.69
C PRO A 306 -2.91 3.35 25.77
N ASP A 307 -3.25 3.72 27.01
CA ASP A 307 -2.36 3.54 28.14
C ASP A 307 -2.18 2.05 28.51
N ALA A 308 -1.23 1.75 29.39
CA ALA A 308 -0.91 0.39 29.78
C ALA A 308 -2.09 -0.32 30.48
N GLN A 309 -2.95 0.42 31.19
CA GLN A 309 -4.09 -0.17 31.88
C GLN A 309 -5.13 -0.72 30.91
N VAL A 310 -5.40 -0.03 29.79
CA VAL A 310 -6.30 -0.50 28.74
C VAL A 310 -5.85 -1.85 28.20
N TYR A 311 -4.57 -2.01 27.90
CA TYR A 311 -4.03 -3.30 27.41
C TYR A 311 -4.09 -4.42 28.46
N ILE A 312 -3.89 -4.09 29.75
CA ILE A 312 -4.04 -5.05 30.85
C ILE A 312 -5.50 -5.49 30.95
N ASP A 313 -6.44 -4.57 30.85
CA ASP A 313 -7.87 -4.86 30.94
C ASP A 313 -8.35 -5.70 29.73
N GLU A 314 -7.94 -5.37 28.52
CA GLU A 314 -8.20 -6.19 27.34
C GLU A 314 -7.60 -7.62 27.47
N GLY A 315 -6.37 -7.72 27.99
CA GLY A 315 -5.75 -9.01 28.27
C GLY A 315 -6.54 -9.84 29.29
N ASN A 316 -7.02 -9.22 30.36
CA ASN A 316 -7.85 -9.88 31.36
C ASN A 316 -9.22 -10.30 30.77
N GLU A 317 -9.82 -9.48 29.91
CA GLU A 317 -11.04 -9.85 29.18
C GLU A 317 -10.79 -11.05 28.25
N LEU A 318 -9.67 -11.09 27.53
CA LEU A 318 -9.29 -12.23 26.69
C LEU A 318 -9.14 -13.51 27.53
N LEU A 319 -8.52 -13.45 28.71
CA LEU A 319 -8.36 -14.58 29.61
C LEU A 319 -9.71 -15.14 30.13
N SER A 320 -10.77 -14.32 30.16
CA SER A 320 -12.12 -14.75 30.51
C SER A 320 -12.82 -15.55 29.41
N LYS A 321 -12.30 -15.51 28.17
CA LYS A 321 -12.82 -16.25 27.02
C LYS A 321 -12.28 -17.69 27.02
N ASN A 322 -12.87 -18.54 26.19
CA ASN A 322 -12.45 -19.94 26.06
C ASN A 322 -11.17 -20.06 25.22
N LEU A 323 -10.04 -19.70 25.81
CA LEU A 323 -8.71 -19.81 25.21
C LEU A 323 -8.07 -21.16 25.52
N ASP A 324 -7.24 -21.64 24.60
CA ASP A 324 -6.40 -22.82 24.86
C ASP A 324 -5.24 -22.51 25.86
N LYS A 325 -4.49 -23.55 26.24
CA LYS A 325 -3.42 -23.42 27.23
C LYS A 325 -2.27 -22.54 26.74
N ASN A 326 -1.94 -22.58 25.44
CA ASN A 326 -0.84 -21.79 24.87
C ASN A 326 -1.27 -20.32 24.72
N GLU A 327 -2.48 -20.07 24.26
CA GLU A 327 -3.08 -18.74 24.16
C GLU A 327 -3.10 -18.04 25.54
N LYS A 328 -3.59 -18.74 26.58
CA LYS A 328 -3.56 -18.23 27.97
C LYS A 328 -2.16 -17.91 28.45
N LYS A 329 -1.19 -18.75 28.11
CA LYS A 329 0.21 -18.50 28.46
C LYS A 329 0.74 -17.21 27.77
N LEU A 330 0.46 -17.02 26.49
CA LEU A 330 0.89 -15.84 25.74
C LEU A 330 0.26 -14.55 26.27
N VAL A 331 -1.04 -14.54 26.54
CA VAL A 331 -1.73 -13.39 27.13
C VAL A 331 -1.17 -13.03 28.50
N ASN A 332 -0.94 -14.03 29.37
CA ASN A 332 -0.34 -13.80 30.68
C ASN A 332 1.10 -13.24 30.57
N LEU A 333 1.91 -13.72 29.62
CA LEU A 333 3.24 -13.19 29.38
C LEU A 333 3.19 -11.72 28.95
N ALA A 334 2.27 -11.37 28.06
CA ALA A 334 2.08 -9.99 27.60
C ALA A 334 1.67 -9.06 28.77
N ILE A 335 0.67 -9.45 29.57
CA ILE A 335 0.23 -8.68 30.75
C ILE A 335 1.39 -8.49 31.74
N ASN A 336 2.15 -9.56 32.04
CA ASN A 336 3.28 -9.47 32.96
C ASN A 336 4.41 -8.58 32.43
N SER A 337 4.68 -8.64 31.12
CA SER A 337 5.66 -7.76 30.46
C SER A 337 5.26 -6.30 30.60
N ILE A 338 3.98 -5.96 30.35
CA ILE A 338 3.48 -4.58 30.50
C ILE A 338 3.64 -4.12 31.97
N LYS A 339 3.20 -4.93 32.94
CA LYS A 339 3.31 -4.60 34.37
C LYS A 339 4.77 -4.42 34.83
N SER A 340 5.69 -5.22 34.32
CA SER A 340 7.11 -5.09 34.66
C SER A 340 7.73 -3.82 34.03
N SER A 341 7.24 -3.38 32.87
CA SER A 341 7.72 -2.16 32.21
C SER A 341 7.19 -0.87 32.83
N GLN A 342 6.07 -0.91 33.60
CA GLN A 342 5.57 0.25 34.34
C GLN A 342 6.45 0.62 35.56
N SER A 343 7.36 -0.24 35.95
CA SER A 343 8.20 -0.07 37.17
C SER A 343 9.59 0.50 36.89
N PHE A 344 9.81 1.10 35.72
CA PHE A 344 11.12 1.70 35.36
C PHE A 344 11.27 3.13 35.83
#